data_1b97678e519b135d759f77fd17916c05
#
_entry.id   1b97678e519b135d759f77fd17916c05
#
_cell.length_a   1.000
_cell.length_b   1.000
_cell.length_c   1.000
_cell.angle_alpha   90.00
_cell.angle_beta   90.00
_cell.angle_gamma   90.00
#
_symmetry.space_group_name_H-M   'P 1'
#
loop_
_entity.id
_entity.type
_entity.pdbx_description
1 polymer ?
#
loop_
_entity_poly.entity_id
_entity_poly.type
_entity_poly.pdbx_seq_one_letter_code
_entity_poly.pdbx_strand_id
1 'polypeptide(L)'
;MTLAVRIRHSFGDFTLDVDFEAPSGLTVLFGRSGSGKTTLINAVAGLLRPDEGHISVDGQTLLDSAGCVDLPPHRRGLGYVFQEARLFPHMSVRQNLKFSRWFRKGTRADFGQVVEMLGIGDLLDRRPGALSGGERQRVAIG
;
A
#
# COMPACT_ATOMS: atom_id res chain seq x y z
N MET A 1 7.95 9.14 -10.68
CA MET A 1 7.47 9.23 -9.28
C MET A 1 8.68 9.12 -8.38
N THR A 2 9.03 10.18 -7.66
CA THR A 2 10.17 10.22 -6.72
C THR A 2 9.60 10.23 -5.31
N LEU A 3 10.07 9.33 -4.46
CA LEU A 3 9.69 9.24 -3.05
C LEU A 3 10.85 9.75 -2.20
N ALA A 4 10.65 10.76 -1.38
CA ALA A 4 11.60 11.19 -0.36
C ALA A 4 11.05 10.88 1.02
N VAL A 5 11.87 10.25 1.85
CA VAL A 5 11.49 9.81 3.21
C VAL A 5 12.59 10.15 4.18
N ARG A 6 12.24 10.91 5.20
CA ARG A 6 13.05 11.13 6.41
C ARG A 6 12.13 10.94 7.59
N ILE A 7 12.29 9.86 8.34
CA ILE A 7 11.45 9.59 9.51
C ILE A 7 12.27 9.03 10.67
N ARG A 8 11.81 9.35 11.88
CA ARG A 8 12.26 8.72 13.10
C ARG A 8 11.08 8.19 13.88
N HIS A 9 11.20 6.95 14.35
CA HIS A 9 10.15 6.31 15.15
C HIS A 9 10.74 5.30 16.11
N SER A 10 10.31 5.37 17.37
CA SER A 10 10.83 4.53 18.45
C SER A 10 9.81 3.47 18.89
N PHE A 11 10.29 2.24 19.03
CA PHE A 11 9.55 1.11 19.55
C PHE A 11 10.29 0.54 20.78
N GLY A 12 9.97 0.99 21.95
CA GLY A 12 10.73 0.60 23.15
C GLY A 12 12.22 0.89 22.97
N ASP A 13 13.04 -0.16 22.97
CA ASP A 13 14.49 -0.05 22.83
C ASP A 13 15.00 0.07 21.38
N PHE A 14 14.11 -0.06 20.39
CA PHE A 14 14.47 0.05 18.96
C PHE A 14 14.01 1.36 18.39
N THR A 15 14.93 2.08 17.74
CA THR A 15 14.63 3.31 16.99
C THR A 15 14.90 3.10 15.51
N LEU A 16 13.87 3.28 14.71
CA LEU A 16 13.97 3.39 13.27
C LEU A 16 14.32 4.84 12.92
N ASP A 17 15.47 5.06 12.31
CA ASP A 17 15.92 6.36 11.82
C ASP A 17 16.37 6.17 10.37
N VAL A 18 15.66 6.76 9.42
CA VAL A 18 15.89 6.58 7.99
C VAL A 18 15.76 7.90 7.25
N ASP A 19 16.69 8.10 6.31
CA ASP A 19 16.70 9.24 5.39
C ASP A 19 17.15 8.73 4.01
N PHE A 20 16.26 8.75 3.02
CA PHE A 20 16.58 8.34 1.66
C PHE A 20 15.62 8.94 0.63
N GLU A 21 16.08 8.92 -0.62
CA GLU A 21 15.26 9.21 -1.80
C GLU A 21 15.24 7.99 -2.71
N ALA A 22 14.04 7.65 -3.20
CA ALA A 22 13.83 6.59 -4.17
C ALA A 22 13.34 7.22 -5.49
N PRO A 23 14.10 7.05 -6.59
CA PRO A 23 13.68 7.54 -7.90
C PRO A 23 12.49 6.76 -8.44
N SER A 24 11.96 7.19 -9.59
CA SER A 24 10.93 6.42 -10.31
C SER A 24 11.44 5.04 -10.71
N GLY A 25 10.56 4.05 -10.64
CA GLY A 25 10.86 2.65 -10.97
C GLY A 25 10.69 1.72 -9.77
N LEU A 26 11.37 0.58 -9.82
CA LEU A 26 11.33 -0.43 -8.76
C LEU A 26 12.39 -0.12 -7.70
N THR A 27 11.94 0.11 -6.47
CA THR A 27 12.82 0.22 -5.30
C THR A 27 12.60 -0.96 -4.37
N VAL A 28 13.67 -1.63 -3.98
CA VAL A 28 13.62 -2.80 -3.10
C VAL A 28 14.20 -2.46 -1.73
N LEU A 29 13.41 -2.67 -0.68
CA LEU A 29 13.83 -2.58 0.72
C LEU A 29 14.35 -3.94 1.19
N PHE A 30 15.65 -4.01 1.44
CA PHE A 30 16.29 -5.22 1.95
C PHE A 30 16.78 -5.03 3.38
N GLY A 31 16.73 -6.08 4.19
CA GLY A 31 17.22 -6.06 5.56
C GLY A 31 16.71 -7.24 6.39
N ARG A 32 17.31 -7.45 7.57
CA ARG A 32 16.96 -8.53 8.51
C ARG A 32 15.51 -8.42 8.98
N SER A 33 14.94 -9.52 9.45
CA SER A 33 13.64 -9.49 10.14
C SER A 33 13.74 -8.56 11.36
N GLY A 34 12.69 -7.75 11.59
CA GLY A 34 12.68 -6.78 12.69
C GLY A 34 13.41 -5.45 12.41
N SER A 35 14.03 -5.25 11.25
CA SER A 35 14.74 -3.99 10.93
C SER A 35 13.85 -2.78 10.59
N GLY A 36 12.53 -2.86 10.81
CA GLY A 36 11.62 -1.73 10.61
C GLY A 36 11.08 -1.55 9.19
N LYS A 37 11.34 -2.48 8.25
CA LYS A 37 10.85 -2.36 6.85
C LYS A 37 9.32 -2.16 6.76
N THR A 38 8.57 -2.98 7.47
CA THR A 38 7.11 -2.88 7.51
C THR A 38 6.65 -1.56 8.13
N THR A 39 7.34 -1.10 9.16
CA THR A 39 7.10 0.19 9.80
C THR A 39 7.28 1.35 8.84
N LEU A 40 8.38 1.33 8.09
CA LEU A 40 8.67 2.33 7.06
C LEU A 40 7.58 2.36 5.99
N ILE A 41 7.20 1.20 5.45
CA ILE A 41 6.14 1.10 4.43
C ILE A 41 4.80 1.57 4.99
N ASN A 42 4.47 1.21 6.25
CA ASN A 42 3.25 1.67 6.91
C ASN A 42 3.25 3.20 7.13
N ALA A 43 4.40 3.79 7.47
CA ALA A 43 4.53 5.24 7.61
C ALA A 43 4.30 5.94 6.25
N VAL A 44 4.89 5.45 5.16
CA VAL A 44 4.67 5.98 3.81
C VAL A 44 3.20 5.86 3.40
N ALA A 45 2.56 4.73 3.68
CA ALA A 45 1.15 4.51 3.38
C ALA A 45 0.17 5.29 4.27
N GLY A 46 0.65 5.87 5.39
CA GLY A 46 -0.19 6.57 6.38
C GLY A 46 -0.94 5.64 7.33
N LEU A 47 -0.53 4.38 7.41
CA LEU A 47 -1.06 3.39 8.34
C LEU A 47 -0.39 3.45 9.71
N LEU A 48 0.73 4.16 9.81
CA LEU A 48 1.47 4.44 11.03
C LEU A 48 1.94 5.89 10.96
N ARG A 49 1.79 6.64 12.06
CA ARG A 49 2.35 7.96 12.21
C ARG A 49 3.69 7.85 12.92
N PRO A 50 4.82 8.23 12.29
CA PRO A 50 6.11 8.28 12.96
C PRO A 50 6.14 9.39 14.02
N ASP A 51 7.10 9.31 14.95
CA ASP A 51 7.25 10.31 16.00
C ASP A 51 7.63 11.67 15.39
N GLU A 52 8.55 11.66 14.42
CA GLU A 52 8.94 12.83 13.66
C GLU A 52 9.35 12.46 12.23
N GLY A 53 9.27 13.41 11.32
CA GLY A 53 9.81 13.26 9.97
C GLY A 53 9.04 13.98 8.89
N HIS A 54 9.51 13.73 7.67
CA HIS A 54 8.97 14.27 6.43
C HIS A 54 8.87 13.15 5.38
N ILE A 55 7.73 13.06 4.73
CA ILE A 55 7.49 12.13 3.60
C ILE A 55 6.86 12.92 2.47
N SER A 56 7.45 12.83 1.28
CA SER A 56 6.88 13.42 0.07
C SER A 56 6.96 12.50 -1.14
N VAL A 57 6.01 12.65 -2.06
CA VAL A 57 5.93 11.93 -3.34
C VAL A 57 5.73 12.95 -4.45
N ASP A 58 6.63 12.98 -5.43
CA ASP A 58 6.64 13.95 -6.55
C ASP A 58 6.48 15.40 -6.07
N GLY A 59 7.13 15.76 -4.94
CA GLY A 59 7.05 17.10 -4.35
C GLY A 59 5.80 17.35 -3.52
N GLN A 60 4.81 16.45 -3.53
CA GLN A 60 3.66 16.55 -2.64
C GLN A 60 4.01 16.02 -1.25
N THR A 61 3.92 16.88 -0.24
CA THR A 61 4.11 16.47 1.15
C THR A 61 2.93 15.62 1.64
N LEU A 62 3.22 14.39 2.07
CA LEU A 62 2.26 13.47 2.65
C LEU A 62 2.26 13.51 4.18
N LEU A 63 3.44 13.74 4.76
CA LEU A 63 3.65 13.90 6.19
C LEU A 63 4.75 14.93 6.41
N ASP A 64 4.54 15.83 7.35
CA ASP A 64 5.54 16.76 7.89
C ASP A 64 5.20 17.05 9.34
N SER A 65 5.98 16.50 10.25
CA SER A 65 5.77 16.68 11.69
C SER A 65 5.98 18.13 12.15
N ALA A 66 6.91 18.86 11.52
CA ALA A 66 7.18 20.27 11.83
C ALA A 66 6.10 21.20 11.26
N GLY A 67 5.63 20.90 10.04
CA GLY A 67 4.57 21.65 9.35
C GLY A 67 3.14 21.22 9.73
N CYS A 68 2.97 20.28 10.66
CA CYS A 68 1.67 19.72 11.05
C CYS A 68 0.85 19.15 9.89
N VAL A 69 1.53 18.59 8.87
CA VAL A 69 0.89 17.91 7.74
C VAL A 69 0.86 16.41 8.01
N ASP A 70 -0.31 15.80 7.94
CA ASP A 70 -0.47 14.34 7.99
C ASP A 70 -1.68 13.94 7.14
N LEU A 71 -1.41 13.59 5.88
CA LEU A 71 -2.46 13.16 4.97
C LEU A 71 -2.92 11.74 5.33
N PRO A 72 -4.23 11.52 5.50
CA PRO A 72 -4.76 10.20 5.75
C PRO A 72 -4.52 9.28 4.52
N PRO A 73 -4.46 7.93 4.70
CA PRO A 73 -4.11 6.97 3.64
C PRO A 73 -4.86 7.18 2.33
N HIS A 74 -6.18 7.42 2.40
CA HIS A 74 -7.03 7.58 1.22
C HIS A 74 -6.76 8.87 0.41
N ARG A 75 -6.02 9.84 0.98
CA ARG A 75 -5.62 11.08 0.31
C ARG A 75 -4.18 11.06 -0.21
N ARG A 76 -3.39 10.03 0.13
CA ARG A 76 -1.98 9.92 -0.29
C ARG A 76 -1.83 9.49 -1.74
N GLY A 77 -2.88 8.99 -2.40
CA GLY A 77 -2.82 8.54 -3.79
C GLY A 77 -1.96 7.29 -4.01
N LEU A 78 -1.64 6.55 -2.96
CA LEU A 78 -0.80 5.36 -2.98
C LEU A 78 -1.66 4.09 -2.98
N GLY A 79 -1.24 3.08 -3.74
CA GLY A 79 -1.75 1.71 -3.61
C GLY A 79 -0.91 0.93 -2.60
N TYR A 80 -1.55 0.19 -1.70
CA TYR A 80 -0.89 -0.64 -0.70
C TYR A 80 -1.36 -2.08 -0.81
N VAL A 81 -0.43 -3.00 -1.07
CA VAL A 81 -0.71 -4.44 -1.09
C VAL A 81 -0.17 -5.05 0.20
N PHE A 82 -1.06 -5.61 1.00
CA PHE A 82 -0.68 -6.28 2.24
C PHE A 82 0.01 -7.62 1.97
N GLN A 83 0.91 -8.05 2.85
CA GLN A 83 1.54 -9.36 2.79
C GLN A 83 0.49 -10.48 2.87
N GLU A 84 -0.53 -10.32 3.71
CA GLU A 84 -1.71 -11.16 3.71
C GLU A 84 -2.81 -10.46 2.90
N ALA A 85 -3.39 -11.17 1.93
CA ALA A 85 -4.47 -10.65 1.12
C ALA A 85 -5.70 -10.33 1.99
N ARG A 86 -5.95 -9.06 2.26
CA ARG A 86 -7.08 -8.57 3.08
C ARG A 86 -8.33 -8.41 2.23
N LEU A 87 -8.83 -9.54 1.71
CA LEU A 87 -10.08 -9.58 0.94
C LEU A 87 -11.30 -9.65 1.88
N PHE A 88 -12.39 -9.07 1.45
CA PHE A 88 -13.68 -9.20 2.14
C PHE A 88 -14.23 -10.62 1.98
N PRO A 89 -14.28 -11.44 3.04
CA PRO A 89 -14.57 -12.88 2.94
C PRO A 89 -16.01 -13.18 2.49
N HIS A 90 -16.93 -12.26 2.72
CA HIS A 90 -18.35 -12.37 2.36
C HIS A 90 -18.64 -11.97 0.91
N MET A 91 -17.69 -11.35 0.22
CA MET A 91 -17.80 -10.88 -1.15
C MET A 91 -17.14 -11.86 -2.13
N SER A 92 -17.64 -11.96 -3.36
CA SER A 92 -16.93 -12.64 -4.45
C SER A 92 -15.68 -11.86 -4.86
N VAL A 93 -14.78 -12.50 -5.63
CA VAL A 93 -13.61 -11.84 -6.23
C VAL A 93 -14.04 -10.60 -7.03
N ARG A 94 -15.05 -10.74 -7.88
CA ARG A 94 -15.62 -9.63 -8.66
C ARG A 94 -16.07 -8.45 -7.79
N GLN A 95 -16.70 -8.73 -6.67
CA GLN A 95 -17.16 -7.70 -5.73
C GLN A 95 -16.00 -7.05 -5.00
N ASN A 96 -14.98 -7.81 -4.58
CA ASN A 96 -13.77 -7.29 -3.98
C ASN A 96 -13.06 -6.30 -4.92
N LEU A 97 -12.80 -6.70 -6.17
CA LEU A 97 -12.15 -5.85 -7.18
C LEU A 97 -12.95 -4.57 -7.51
N LYS A 98 -14.28 -4.64 -7.47
CA LYS A 98 -15.15 -3.48 -7.74
C LYS A 98 -15.40 -2.62 -6.51
N PHE A 99 -14.98 -3.03 -5.32
CA PHE A 99 -15.28 -2.34 -4.06
C PHE A 99 -14.76 -0.90 -4.05
N SER A 100 -13.53 -0.68 -4.54
CA SER A 100 -12.93 0.66 -4.61
C SER A 100 -13.69 1.64 -5.52
N ARG A 101 -14.46 1.14 -6.48
CA ARG A 101 -15.22 1.96 -7.43
C ARG A 101 -16.31 2.80 -6.77
N TRP A 102 -16.79 2.41 -5.59
CA TRP A 102 -17.81 3.16 -4.85
C TRP A 102 -17.24 4.43 -4.21
N PHE A 103 -15.93 4.47 -3.98
CA PHE A 103 -15.28 5.54 -3.21
C PHE A 103 -14.37 6.46 -4.05
N ARG A 104 -14.04 6.10 -5.28
CA ARG A 104 -13.15 6.89 -6.15
C ARG A 104 -13.85 7.44 -7.39
N LYS A 105 -13.74 8.78 -7.54
CA LYS A 105 -14.01 9.48 -8.81
C LYS A 105 -12.66 9.68 -9.52
N GLY A 106 -12.44 9.11 -10.69
CA GLY A 106 -11.19 9.29 -11.45
C GLY A 106 -11.00 8.29 -12.57
N THR A 107 -9.85 8.34 -13.24
CA THR A 107 -9.45 7.44 -14.34
C THR A 107 -9.47 5.99 -13.83
N ARG A 108 -10.25 5.17 -14.48
CA ARG A 108 -10.49 3.78 -14.07
C ARG A 108 -9.61 2.89 -14.93
N ALA A 109 -8.82 2.04 -14.29
CA ALA A 109 -8.26 0.88 -14.99
C ALA A 109 -9.41 0.07 -15.62
N ASP A 110 -9.20 -0.41 -16.83
CA ASP A 110 -10.18 -1.31 -17.45
C ASP A 110 -10.21 -2.61 -16.64
N PHE A 111 -11.38 -2.91 -16.10
CA PHE A 111 -11.60 -4.11 -15.31
C PHE A 111 -11.23 -5.38 -16.08
N GLY A 112 -11.53 -5.45 -17.39
CA GLY A 112 -11.19 -6.58 -18.24
C GLY A 112 -9.69 -6.75 -18.37
N GLN A 113 -8.95 -5.68 -18.63
CA GLN A 113 -7.50 -5.70 -18.73
C GLN A 113 -6.82 -6.13 -17.42
N VAL A 114 -7.31 -5.66 -16.27
CA VAL A 114 -6.78 -6.07 -14.96
C VAL A 114 -7.03 -7.56 -14.73
N VAL A 115 -8.23 -8.05 -15.00
CA VAL A 115 -8.59 -9.47 -14.85
C VAL A 115 -7.73 -10.37 -15.74
N GLU A 116 -7.49 -9.97 -16.98
CA GLU A 116 -6.66 -10.69 -17.93
C GLU A 116 -5.20 -10.70 -17.52
N MET A 117 -4.64 -9.52 -17.17
CA MET A 117 -3.25 -9.37 -16.72
C MET A 117 -2.92 -10.23 -15.49
N LEU A 118 -3.87 -10.33 -14.56
CA LEU A 118 -3.70 -11.11 -13.33
C LEU A 118 -4.07 -12.59 -13.49
N GLY A 119 -4.66 -12.99 -14.61
CA GLY A 119 -5.11 -14.36 -14.86
C GLY A 119 -6.13 -14.84 -13.82
N ILE A 120 -7.14 -14.02 -13.51
CA ILE A 120 -8.13 -14.29 -12.46
C ILE A 120 -9.57 -14.39 -13.00
N GLY A 121 -9.75 -14.53 -14.33
CA GLY A 121 -11.07 -14.59 -14.97
C GLY A 121 -11.97 -15.68 -14.41
N ASP A 122 -11.44 -16.89 -14.28
CA ASP A 122 -12.17 -18.06 -13.77
C ASP A 122 -12.46 -18.03 -12.26
N LEU A 123 -11.89 -17.04 -11.57
CA LEU A 123 -12.03 -16.88 -10.12
C LEU A 123 -13.08 -15.86 -9.72
N LEU A 124 -13.60 -15.07 -10.67
CA LEU A 124 -14.40 -13.88 -10.41
C LEU A 124 -15.65 -14.12 -9.54
N ASP A 125 -16.27 -15.29 -9.69
CA ASP A 125 -17.49 -15.63 -8.97
C ASP A 125 -17.23 -16.46 -7.69
N ARG A 126 -15.94 -16.80 -7.42
CA ARG A 126 -15.54 -17.49 -6.20
C ARG A 126 -15.43 -16.50 -5.03
N ARG A 127 -15.53 -17.04 -3.80
CA ARG A 127 -15.23 -16.32 -2.56
C ARG A 127 -13.78 -16.53 -2.14
N PRO A 128 -13.17 -15.61 -1.38
CA PRO A 128 -11.78 -15.70 -0.93
C PRO A 128 -11.42 -17.02 -0.24
N GLY A 129 -12.35 -17.62 0.51
CA GLY A 129 -12.13 -18.90 1.17
C GLY A 129 -11.91 -20.09 0.24
N ALA A 130 -12.36 -20.00 -1.03
CA ALA A 130 -12.17 -21.02 -2.05
C ALA A 130 -10.92 -20.80 -2.92
N LEU A 131 -10.07 -19.83 -2.58
CA LEU A 131 -8.86 -19.47 -3.32
C LEU A 131 -7.60 -20.02 -2.63
N SER A 132 -6.62 -20.44 -3.42
CA SER A 132 -5.25 -20.66 -2.95
C SER A 132 -4.59 -19.37 -2.47
N GLY A 133 -3.46 -19.46 -1.76
CA GLY A 133 -2.71 -18.29 -1.29
C GLY A 133 -2.28 -17.38 -2.44
N GLY A 134 -1.74 -17.93 -3.52
CA GLY A 134 -1.32 -17.17 -4.70
C GLY A 134 -2.49 -16.52 -5.45
N GLU A 135 -3.64 -17.20 -5.55
CA GLU A 135 -4.86 -16.61 -6.14
C GLU A 135 -5.36 -15.44 -5.31
N ARG A 136 -5.41 -15.58 -3.97
CA ARG A 136 -5.77 -14.47 -3.07
C ARG A 136 -4.85 -13.27 -3.26
N GLN A 137 -3.54 -13.50 -3.39
CA GLN A 137 -2.57 -12.44 -3.58
C GLN A 137 -2.76 -11.72 -4.92
N ARG A 138 -3.00 -12.45 -6.01
CA ARG A 138 -3.32 -11.84 -7.31
C ARG A 138 -4.58 -10.98 -7.25
N VAL A 139 -5.63 -11.46 -6.58
CA VAL A 139 -6.86 -10.69 -6.38
C VAL A 139 -6.62 -9.43 -5.53
N ALA A 140 -5.72 -9.48 -4.54
CA ALA A 140 -5.41 -8.33 -3.69
C ALA A 140 -4.60 -7.23 -4.41
N ILE A 141 -3.94 -7.56 -5.52
CA ILE A 141 -3.21 -6.62 -6.39
C ILE A 141 -4.18 -5.88 -7.31
N GLY A 142 -5.27 -6.52 -7.77
CA GLY A 142 -6.27 -5.94 -8.67
C GLY A 142 -7.23 -5.00 -7.99
#